data_af0c4e0076633155a4acfcd3825b972e
#
_entry.id   af0c4e0076633155a4acfcd3825b972e
#
_cell.length_a   1.000
_cell.length_b   1.000
_cell.length_c   1.000
_cell.angle_alpha   90.00
_cell.angle_beta   90.00
_cell.angle_gamma   90.00
#
_symmetry.space_group_name_H-M   'P 1'
#
loop_
_entity.id
_entity.type
_entity.pdbx_description
1 polymer ?
#
loop_
_entity_poly.entity_id
_entity_poly.type
_entity_poly.pdbx_seq_one_letter_code
_entity_poly.pdbx_strand_id
1 'polypeptide(L)'
;MPATAQAAAPPAAGEVSAAAKLTHSQATTMFRNAGITWSSSGNCSDRNRPTCTSFEQIREDTVKGAITLKRASGCALNVTGGTETGHASGTYSHWNGYKLDYSLSTCVQNYVNANFSYIGGNKWRSGSGNVYYRESNHWDVTYYNCGGC
;
A
#
# COMPACT_ATOMS: atom_id res chain seq x y z
N MET A 1 -23.60 15.56 9.42
CA MET A 1 -23.43 14.87 8.99
C MET A 1 -23.03 15.15 8.70
N PRO A 2 -23.29 15.12 8.96
CA PRO A 2 -22.98 14.63 8.47
C PRO A 2 -22.50 14.85 8.18
N ALA A 3 -22.66 14.53 8.52
CA ALA A 3 -22.24 13.84 7.96
C ALA A 3 -21.78 13.97 7.74
N THR A 4 -21.68 13.89 7.74
CA THR A 4 -21.29 13.16 7.20
C THR A 4 -20.78 13.31 6.92
N ALA A 5 -20.90 12.95 7.23
CA ALA A 5 -20.45 12.33 6.60
C ALA A 5 -20.16 12.36 6.40
N GLN A 6 -19.98 12.25 6.27
CA GLN A 6 -19.71 11.57 5.82
C GLN A 6 -19.39 11.34 5.46
N ALA A 7 -19.76 11.17 5.83
CA ALA A 7 -19.45 10.48 5.22
C ALA A 7 -19.39 10.29 4.99
N ALA A 8 -19.60 10.00 5.17
CA ALA A 8 -19.49 9.23 4.60
C ALA A 8 -19.46 8.95 4.47
N ALA A 9 -19.83 8.69 4.65
CA ALA A 9 -19.75 7.86 4.15
C ALA A 9 -19.73 7.69 3.81
N PRO A 10 -20.04 7.32 3.83
CA PRO A 10 -19.95 6.53 3.17
C PRO A 10 -20.09 6.31 2.87
N PRO A 11 -20.43 5.91 2.83
CA PRO A 11 -20.55 5.07 2.34
C PRO A 11 -20.69 4.84 2.49
N ALA A 12 -21.04 4.58 2.86
CA ALA A 12 -21.18 3.88 2.72
C ALA A 12 -21.03 3.62 2.82
N ALA A 13 -21.20 3.53 3.26
CA ALA A 13 -21.01 2.96 3.03
C ALA A 13 -20.90 2.57 2.70
N GLY A 14 -20.80 2.53 2.95
CA GLY A 14 -20.48 1.84 2.35
C GLY A 14 -20.37 1.72 1.48
N GLU A 15 -20.39 1.41 1.39
CA GLU A 15 -20.12 1.05 0.50
C GLU A 15 -19.27 1.30 -0.39
N VAL A 16 -19.14 1.02 -0.56
CA VAL A 16 -18.26 1.46 -1.54
C VAL A 16 -16.84 1.25 -1.31
N SER A 17 -16.44 1.22 -0.25
CA SER A 17 -15.11 1.48 0.10
C SER A 17 -14.08 0.54 -0.44
N ALA A 18 -14.31 -0.77 -0.52
CA ALA A 18 -13.28 -1.69 -1.00
C ALA A 18 -12.83 -1.38 -2.41
N ALA A 19 -13.72 -0.84 -3.22
CA ALA A 19 -13.42 -0.49 -4.59
C ALA A 19 -13.02 0.97 -4.75
N ALA A 20 -13.05 1.77 -3.69
CA ALA A 20 -12.79 3.20 -3.80
C ALA A 20 -11.34 3.46 -4.18
N LYS A 21 -11.15 4.34 -5.13
CA LYS A 21 -9.84 4.79 -5.58
C LYS A 21 -9.59 6.19 -5.07
N LEU A 22 -8.35 6.45 -4.69
CA LEU A 22 -7.95 7.75 -4.15
C LEU A 22 -7.17 8.54 -5.19
N THR A 23 -7.18 9.85 -5.03
CA THR A 23 -6.22 10.70 -5.72
C THR A 23 -4.87 10.59 -5.01
N HIS A 24 -3.80 10.96 -5.71
CA HIS A 24 -2.47 11.04 -5.12
C HIS A 24 -2.48 11.91 -3.85
N SER A 25 -3.15 13.06 -3.94
CA SER A 25 -3.22 13.99 -2.81
C SER A 25 -3.93 13.37 -1.60
N GLN A 26 -5.03 12.67 -1.81
CA GLN A 26 -5.75 12.00 -0.72
C GLN A 26 -4.87 10.92 -0.07
N ALA A 27 -4.19 10.11 -0.87
CA ALA A 27 -3.34 9.05 -0.37
C ALA A 27 -2.15 9.61 0.42
N THR A 28 -1.48 10.64 -0.10
CA THR A 28 -0.34 11.24 0.60
C THR A 28 -0.75 11.87 1.91
N THR A 29 -1.94 12.46 1.99
CA THR A 29 -2.46 12.98 3.25
C THR A 29 -2.62 11.86 4.27
N MET A 30 -3.18 10.74 3.87
CA MET A 30 -3.34 9.59 4.77
C MET A 30 -1.99 9.03 5.22
N PHE A 31 -1.03 8.89 4.30
CA PHE A 31 0.30 8.43 4.64
C PHE A 31 1.00 9.38 5.60
N ARG A 32 0.94 10.66 5.33
CA ARG A 32 1.57 11.68 6.18
C ARG A 32 1.00 11.64 7.60
N ASN A 33 -0.33 11.55 7.71
CA ASN A 33 -0.99 11.49 9.01
C ASN A 33 -0.61 10.23 9.80
N ALA A 34 -0.26 9.16 9.11
CA ALA A 34 0.16 7.89 9.72
C ALA A 34 1.66 7.82 9.97
N GLY A 35 2.43 8.81 9.56
CA GLY A 35 3.89 8.80 9.71
C GLY A 35 4.60 7.94 8.67
N ILE A 36 3.97 7.66 7.53
CA ILE A 36 4.56 6.90 6.44
C ILE A 36 5.15 7.90 5.43
N THR A 37 6.39 7.65 5.02
CA THR A 37 7.07 8.48 4.03
C THR A 37 7.08 7.82 2.67
N TRP A 38 7.45 8.55 1.64
CA TRP A 38 7.61 8.01 0.30
C TRP A 38 8.71 8.77 -0.44
N SER A 39 9.27 8.13 -1.45
CA SER A 39 10.31 8.70 -2.28
C SER A 39 10.26 8.09 -3.68
N SER A 40 10.90 8.74 -4.64
CA SER A 40 11.03 8.22 -6.00
C SER A 40 12.40 8.55 -6.56
N SER A 41 12.89 7.72 -7.47
CA SER A 41 14.19 7.96 -8.10
C SER A 41 14.19 9.24 -8.93
N GLY A 42 13.06 9.59 -9.54
CA GLY A 42 12.91 10.82 -10.32
C GLY A 42 12.43 12.01 -9.52
N ASN A 43 12.19 11.85 -8.21
CA ASN A 43 11.67 12.90 -7.35
C ASN A 43 10.39 13.52 -7.92
N CYS A 44 9.44 12.68 -8.33
CA CYS A 44 8.22 13.09 -9.00
C CYS A 44 7.05 12.13 -8.68
N SER A 45 5.84 12.53 -9.07
CA SER A 45 4.62 11.76 -8.77
C SER A 45 3.74 11.51 -9.99
N ASP A 46 4.30 11.61 -11.19
CA ASP A 46 3.55 11.37 -12.43
C ASP A 46 3.34 9.87 -12.62
N ARG A 47 2.08 9.46 -12.68
CA ARG A 47 1.70 8.06 -12.84
C ARG A 47 2.19 7.44 -14.14
N ASN A 48 2.42 8.26 -15.15
CA ASN A 48 2.82 7.80 -16.48
C ASN A 48 4.35 7.76 -16.66
N ARG A 49 5.11 7.90 -15.57
CA ARG A 49 6.58 7.87 -15.62
C ARG A 49 7.12 6.85 -14.62
N PRO A 50 7.92 5.87 -15.07
CA PRO A 50 8.39 4.79 -14.19
C PRO A 50 9.41 5.24 -13.13
N THR A 51 10.00 6.42 -13.28
CA THR A 51 10.93 6.98 -12.28
C THR A 51 10.22 7.75 -11.18
N CYS A 52 8.90 7.91 -11.28
CA CYS A 52 8.09 8.59 -10.28
C CYS A 52 7.46 7.58 -9.33
N THR A 53 7.00 8.05 -8.18
CA THR A 53 6.15 7.29 -7.28
C THR A 53 4.81 8.01 -7.19
N SER A 54 3.76 7.36 -7.66
CA SER A 54 2.42 7.93 -7.71
C SER A 54 1.45 7.07 -6.92
N PHE A 55 0.49 7.73 -6.30
CA PHE A 55 -0.63 7.03 -5.63
C PHE A 55 -1.97 7.37 -6.30
N GLU A 56 -1.91 7.98 -7.47
CA GLU A 56 -3.14 8.28 -8.22
C GLU A 56 -3.85 6.97 -8.59
N GLN A 57 -5.13 6.87 -8.27
CA GLN A 57 -5.94 5.67 -8.49
C GLN A 57 -5.57 4.49 -7.58
N ILE A 58 -4.84 4.72 -6.50
CA ILE A 58 -4.61 3.66 -5.50
C ILE A 58 -5.93 3.36 -4.78
N ARG A 59 -6.14 2.09 -4.45
CA ARG A 59 -7.31 1.70 -3.66
C ARG A 59 -7.16 2.20 -2.23
N GLU A 60 -8.24 2.71 -1.67
CA GLU A 60 -8.24 3.14 -0.27
C GLU A 60 -7.81 2.00 0.65
N ASP A 61 -8.27 0.78 0.38
CA ASP A 61 -7.92 -0.39 1.20
C ASP A 61 -6.43 -0.69 1.17
N THR A 62 -5.73 -0.41 0.08
CA THR A 62 -4.28 -0.58 0.00
C THR A 62 -3.57 0.41 0.93
N VAL A 63 -4.01 1.66 0.94
CA VAL A 63 -3.45 2.67 1.85
C VAL A 63 -3.73 2.29 3.31
N LYS A 64 -4.94 1.83 3.59
CA LYS A 64 -5.30 1.36 4.93
C LYS A 64 -4.46 0.17 5.35
N GLY A 65 -4.14 -0.74 4.42
CA GLY A 65 -3.27 -1.87 4.69
C GLY A 65 -1.86 -1.44 5.09
N ALA A 66 -1.33 -0.43 4.41
CA ALA A 66 -0.03 0.15 4.79
C ALA A 66 -0.07 0.75 6.19
N ILE A 67 -1.15 1.45 6.52
CA ILE A 67 -1.32 2.04 7.85
C ILE A 67 -1.43 0.95 8.91
N THR A 68 -2.14 -0.13 8.62
CA THR A 68 -2.23 -1.30 9.51
C THR A 68 -0.84 -1.89 9.75
N LEU A 69 -0.05 -2.06 8.69
CA LEU A 69 1.32 -2.56 8.82
C LEU A 69 2.18 -1.62 9.69
N LYS A 70 2.08 -0.33 9.46
CA LYS A 70 2.80 0.67 10.25
C LYS A 70 2.50 0.56 11.73
N ARG A 71 1.22 0.46 12.07
CA ARG A 71 0.77 0.37 13.48
C ARG A 71 1.16 -0.94 14.12
N ALA A 72 0.95 -2.06 13.41
CA ALA A 72 1.20 -3.38 13.96
C ALA A 72 2.69 -3.64 14.14
N SER A 73 3.52 -3.21 13.20
CA SER A 73 4.96 -3.46 13.25
C SER A 73 5.72 -2.44 14.10
N GLY A 74 5.21 -1.22 14.19
CA GLY A 74 5.94 -0.12 14.79
C GLY A 74 7.14 0.33 13.97
N CYS A 75 7.29 -0.18 12.74
CA CYS A 75 8.45 0.13 11.90
C CYS A 75 8.25 1.43 11.14
N ALA A 76 9.35 2.13 10.87
CA ALA A 76 9.34 3.19 9.88
C ALA A 76 9.11 2.56 8.50
N LEU A 77 8.19 3.13 7.73
CA LEU A 77 7.91 2.67 6.37
C LEU A 77 8.18 3.80 5.40
N ASN A 78 8.92 3.49 4.34
CA ASN A 78 9.14 4.41 3.21
C ASN A 78 8.67 3.73 1.93
N VAL A 79 7.67 4.31 1.27
CA VAL A 79 7.09 3.76 0.05
C VAL A 79 7.93 4.23 -1.14
N THR A 80 8.35 3.28 -1.97
CA THR A 80 9.18 3.56 -3.14
C THR A 80 8.48 3.25 -4.46
N GLY A 81 7.31 2.62 -4.43
CA GLY A 81 6.52 2.32 -5.62
C GLY A 81 5.04 2.28 -5.28
N GLY A 82 4.24 2.85 -6.15
CA GLY A 82 2.78 2.91 -6.03
C GLY A 82 2.10 2.50 -7.33
N THR A 83 1.29 3.39 -7.88
CA THR A 83 0.48 3.09 -9.08
C THR A 83 1.11 3.56 -10.38
N GLU A 84 2.34 4.04 -10.36
CA GLU A 84 3.00 4.49 -11.58
C GLU A 84 3.27 3.33 -12.54
N THR A 85 3.46 3.65 -13.81
CA THR A 85 3.80 2.67 -14.84
C THR A 85 5.17 2.04 -14.61
N GLY A 86 5.47 0.96 -15.31
CA GLY A 86 6.78 0.30 -15.24
C GLY A 86 6.80 -0.97 -14.41
N HIS A 87 5.72 -1.29 -13.72
CA HIS A 87 5.57 -2.53 -12.96
C HIS A 87 4.86 -3.60 -13.80
N ALA A 88 4.92 -4.85 -13.34
CA ALA A 88 4.23 -5.94 -14.01
C ALA A 88 2.73 -5.72 -14.02
N SER A 89 2.08 -6.09 -15.11
CA SER A 89 0.63 -6.01 -15.24
C SER A 89 -0.06 -7.17 -14.53
N GLY A 90 -1.36 -7.05 -14.32
CA GLY A 90 -2.18 -8.09 -13.71
C GLY A 90 -3.35 -7.51 -12.94
N THR A 91 -4.25 -8.38 -12.52
CA THR A 91 -5.45 -7.98 -11.76
C THR A 91 -5.07 -7.25 -10.47
N TYR A 92 -4.12 -7.80 -9.72
CA TYR A 92 -3.70 -7.25 -8.43
C TYR A 92 -2.38 -6.49 -8.56
N SER A 93 -2.24 -5.73 -9.62
CA SER A 93 -1.00 -5.03 -9.97
C SER A 93 -0.86 -3.69 -9.24
N HIS A 94 0.35 -3.13 -9.34
CA HIS A 94 0.60 -1.75 -8.96
C HIS A 94 -0.34 -0.79 -9.68
N TRP A 95 -0.45 -0.92 -11.00
CA TRP A 95 -1.30 -0.04 -11.82
C TRP A 95 -2.75 -0.05 -11.36
N ASN A 96 -3.26 -1.21 -10.97
CA ASN A 96 -4.64 -1.34 -10.50
C ASN A 96 -4.82 -0.96 -9.04
N GLY A 97 -3.75 -0.53 -8.35
CA GLY A 97 -3.83 0.02 -7.01
C GLY A 97 -3.77 -1.00 -5.89
N TYR A 98 -3.31 -2.22 -6.15
CA TYR A 98 -3.27 -3.29 -5.16
C TYR A 98 -1.93 -3.45 -4.47
N LYS A 99 -0.87 -2.82 -4.97
CA LYS A 99 0.49 -3.06 -4.47
C LYS A 99 1.19 -1.79 -4.06
N LEU A 100 2.06 -1.94 -3.07
CA LEU A 100 3.02 -0.91 -2.67
C LEU A 100 4.40 -1.54 -2.55
N ASP A 101 5.42 -0.80 -2.97
CA ASP A 101 6.80 -1.16 -2.70
C ASP A 101 7.31 -0.36 -1.51
N TYR A 102 8.09 -1.01 -0.66
CA TYR A 102 8.72 -0.37 0.50
C TYR A 102 10.22 -0.57 0.47
N SER A 103 10.94 0.39 1.00
CA SER A 103 12.37 0.23 1.27
C SER A 103 12.61 -0.97 2.19
N LEU A 104 13.69 -1.70 1.96
CA LEU A 104 14.10 -2.77 2.86
C LEU A 104 14.52 -2.18 4.21
N SER A 105 14.19 -2.90 5.29
CA SER A 105 14.66 -2.55 6.62
C SER A 105 14.70 -3.81 7.49
N THR A 106 15.61 -3.83 8.45
CA THR A 106 15.69 -4.92 9.42
C THR A 106 14.40 -5.04 10.23
N CYS A 107 13.80 -3.90 10.58
CA CYS A 107 12.57 -3.89 11.36
C CYS A 107 11.43 -4.63 10.63
N VAL A 108 11.21 -4.31 9.36
CA VAL A 108 10.15 -4.97 8.58
C VAL A 108 10.46 -6.44 8.37
N GLN A 109 11.73 -6.78 8.08
CA GLN A 109 12.13 -8.18 7.91
C GLN A 109 11.86 -8.98 9.17
N ASN A 110 12.21 -8.46 10.33
CA ASN A 110 11.99 -9.14 11.61
C ASN A 110 10.49 -9.29 11.90
N TYR A 111 9.70 -8.27 11.62
CA TYR A 111 8.26 -8.32 11.82
C TYR A 111 7.62 -9.40 10.93
N VAL A 112 7.98 -9.43 9.67
CA VAL A 112 7.46 -10.41 8.70
C VAL A 112 7.86 -11.83 9.13
N ASN A 113 9.13 -12.04 9.49
CA ASN A 113 9.61 -13.35 9.92
C ASN A 113 8.88 -13.85 11.16
N ALA A 114 8.57 -12.96 12.10
CA ALA A 114 7.96 -13.34 13.36
C ALA A 114 6.46 -13.60 13.26
N ASN A 115 5.78 -12.98 12.29
CA ASN A 115 4.31 -12.93 12.28
C ASN A 115 3.66 -13.58 11.07
N PHE A 116 4.37 -13.75 9.94
CA PHE A 116 3.77 -14.25 8.71
C PHE A 116 4.35 -15.59 8.32
N SER A 117 3.62 -16.31 7.46
CA SER A 117 4.01 -17.65 7.00
C SER A 117 4.85 -17.55 5.77
N TYR A 118 6.07 -18.13 5.79
CA TYR A 118 6.89 -18.22 4.60
C TYR A 118 6.26 -19.21 3.61
N ILE A 119 6.05 -18.77 2.37
CA ILE A 119 5.39 -19.58 1.33
C ILE A 119 6.34 -19.93 0.18
N GLY A 120 7.65 -19.73 0.36
CA GLY A 120 8.65 -20.03 -0.67
C GLY A 120 8.90 -18.84 -1.58
N GLY A 121 10.02 -18.87 -2.32
CA GLY A 121 10.34 -17.86 -3.31
C GLY A 121 10.49 -16.45 -2.75
N ASN A 122 10.99 -16.30 -1.53
CA ASN A 122 11.13 -15.02 -0.84
C ASN A 122 9.79 -14.31 -0.62
N LYS A 123 8.73 -15.09 -0.43
CA LYS A 123 7.39 -14.57 -0.18
C LYS A 123 6.86 -15.05 1.15
N TRP A 124 6.13 -14.18 1.82
CA TRP A 124 5.42 -14.48 3.08
C TRP A 124 3.97 -14.07 2.92
N ARG A 125 3.08 -14.81 3.58
CA ARG A 125 1.65 -14.50 3.60
C ARG A 125 1.22 -14.12 4.99
N SER A 126 0.55 -12.98 5.13
CA SER A 126 -0.05 -12.58 6.40
C SER A 126 -1.29 -13.41 6.69
N GLY A 127 -1.74 -13.38 7.96
CA GLY A 127 -2.97 -14.08 8.35
C GLY A 127 -4.21 -13.60 7.60
N SER A 128 -4.19 -12.38 7.13
CA SER A 128 -5.28 -11.79 6.33
C SER A 128 -5.18 -12.09 4.84
N GLY A 129 -4.12 -12.78 4.40
CA GLY A 129 -3.96 -13.21 3.01
C GLY A 129 -3.15 -12.29 2.13
N ASN A 130 -2.58 -11.22 2.67
CA ASN A 130 -1.69 -10.35 1.90
C ASN A 130 -0.34 -11.01 1.69
N VAL A 131 0.32 -10.71 0.57
CA VAL A 131 1.59 -11.35 0.21
C VAL A 131 2.70 -10.31 0.20
N TYR A 132 3.76 -10.61 0.93
CA TYR A 132 4.96 -9.80 1.07
C TYR A 132 6.09 -10.50 0.30
N TYR A 133 6.50 -9.91 -0.81
CA TYR A 133 7.55 -10.44 -1.66
C TYR A 133 8.82 -9.60 -1.45
N ARG A 134 9.88 -10.25 -0.92
CA ARG A 134 11.16 -9.57 -0.74
C ARG A 134 12.00 -9.71 -2.00
N GLU A 135 12.08 -8.63 -2.76
CA GLU A 135 12.94 -8.55 -3.93
C GLU A 135 14.34 -8.07 -3.50
N SER A 136 15.25 -7.92 -4.47
CA SER A 136 16.65 -7.65 -4.15
C SER A 136 16.87 -6.33 -3.41
N ASN A 137 16.03 -5.32 -3.67
CA ASN A 137 16.24 -3.98 -3.13
C ASN A 137 14.98 -3.35 -2.54
N HIS A 138 13.86 -4.11 -2.46
CA HIS A 138 12.62 -3.59 -1.89
C HIS A 138 11.66 -4.73 -1.54
N TRP A 139 10.64 -4.39 -0.74
CA TRP A 139 9.47 -5.24 -0.52
C TRP A 139 8.41 -4.87 -1.54
N ASP A 140 7.85 -5.86 -2.22
CA ASP A 140 6.66 -5.71 -3.07
C ASP A 140 5.50 -6.37 -2.32
N VAL A 141 4.55 -5.56 -1.85
CA VAL A 141 3.45 -6.05 -1.02
C VAL A 141 2.13 -5.92 -1.77
N THR A 142 1.43 -7.05 -1.89
CA THR A 142 0.10 -7.08 -2.48
C THR A 142 -0.95 -7.10 -1.38
N TYR A 143 -1.81 -6.11 -1.39
CA TYR A 143 -2.95 -6.01 -0.47
C TYR A 143 -4.19 -6.48 -1.22
N TYR A 144 -4.68 -7.66 -0.85
CA TYR A 144 -5.84 -8.23 -1.50
C TYR A 144 -7.13 -7.62 -0.92
N ASN A 145 -8.21 -8.39 -0.85
CA ASN A 145 -9.54 -7.83 -0.58
C ASN A 145 -9.98 -8.05 0.86
N CYS A 146 -9.13 -7.74 1.80
CA CYS A 146 -9.46 -7.92 3.23
C CYS A 146 -9.97 -6.65 3.90
N GLY A 147 -10.14 -5.55 3.17
CA GLY A 147 -10.70 -4.32 3.72
C GLY A 147 -9.70 -3.48 4.50
N GLY A 148 -8.42 -3.54 4.17
CA GLY A 148 -7.41 -2.69 4.79
C GLY A 148 -6.68 -3.33 5.97
N CYS A 149 -6.58 -4.62 5.95
CA CYS A 149 -5.83 -5.36 6.96
C CYS A 149 -4.41 -5.69 6.52
#